data_f0dd4df3ff0422aaba9e8f0c27f66658
#
_entry.id   f0dd4df3ff0422aaba9e8f0c27f66658
#
_cell.length_a   1.000
_cell.length_b   1.000
_cell.length_c   1.000
_cell.angle_alpha   90.00
_cell.angle_beta   90.00
_cell.angle_gamma   90.00
#
_symmetry.space_group_name_H-M   'P 1'
#
loop_
_entity.id
_entity.type
_entity.pdbx_description
1 polymer ?
#
loop_
_entity_poly.entity_id
_entity_poly.type
_entity_poly.pdbx_seq_one_letter_code
_entity_poly.pdbx_strand_id
1 'polypeptide(L)'
;MSYNCFKPGKSWLDTNGKPIQAHGFSVFYDEKAGLYYWLGENKEKTTGKNHIWHWGVRLYASRDLYNWKDRGLIIPPTPDDLDSPLHPTYCMDRPHFLYCEKTGKYVMWLKIMAGEISQFFSIMEADRLEGPYTYVHKVYKPLKMDSGDFALHADNETGKAYVFFERPHFQLICATLTDDYTGVTGEFSVHYDGLTPPMTREAPTFFERGGKKYLFTSGTSGYFPNPSKVCMFDDYHGKYIDLGDPCIGDKSGTTFNSQITCVLKVPNKDLYIACADQWNPQWWIPMLAKQISKGMERHFAGYQPDTSPKEEHPLPGVETRHKENTSIARYVWLPIEWQGDKPVIRWKDEWKWEEL
;
A
#
# COMPACT_ATOMS: atom_id res chain seq x y z
N MET A 1 -23.70 -15.18 -1.83
CA MET A 1 -23.96 -14.42 -0.59
C MET A 1 -23.97 -12.95 -0.98
N SER A 2 -24.83 -12.14 -0.35
CA SER A 2 -24.83 -10.67 -0.54
C SER A 2 -24.55 -10.02 0.80
N TYR A 3 -23.58 -9.10 0.81
CA TYR A 3 -23.26 -8.30 1.98
C TYR A 3 -24.01 -6.96 1.90
N ASN A 4 -24.37 -6.40 3.04
CA ASN A 4 -25.02 -5.10 3.16
C ASN A 4 -24.38 -4.21 4.24
N CYS A 5 -23.21 -4.61 4.75
CA CYS A 5 -22.42 -3.85 5.72
C CYS A 5 -20.97 -4.32 5.68
N PHE A 6 -20.06 -3.48 6.14
CA PHE A 6 -18.68 -3.87 6.42
C PHE A 6 -18.61 -4.66 7.74
N LYS A 7 -17.77 -5.70 7.76
CA LYS A 7 -17.44 -6.50 8.95
C LYS A 7 -15.93 -6.60 9.11
N PRO A 8 -15.27 -5.57 9.67
CA PRO A 8 -13.81 -5.52 9.76
C PRO A 8 -13.22 -6.76 10.40
N GLY A 9 -12.12 -7.28 9.82
CA GLY A 9 -11.43 -8.47 10.32
C GLY A 9 -12.13 -9.81 10.05
N LYS A 10 -13.27 -9.81 9.35
CA LYS A 10 -13.94 -11.05 8.92
C LYS A 10 -13.51 -11.44 7.51
N SER A 11 -13.68 -12.71 7.18
CA SER A 11 -13.47 -13.19 5.82
C SER A 11 -14.46 -12.48 4.89
N TRP A 12 -13.95 -11.93 3.79
CA TRP A 12 -14.75 -11.25 2.78
C TRP A 12 -14.68 -12.02 1.48
N LEU A 13 -15.83 -12.46 1.00
CA LEU A 13 -15.93 -13.27 -0.20
C LEU A 13 -16.41 -12.39 -1.37
N ASP A 14 -15.94 -12.68 -2.55
CA ASP A 14 -16.45 -12.11 -3.79
C ASP A 14 -17.86 -12.64 -4.14
N THR A 15 -18.45 -12.13 -5.20
CA THR A 15 -19.78 -12.55 -5.66
C THR A 15 -19.84 -14.01 -6.11
N ASN A 16 -18.69 -14.67 -6.32
CA ASN A 16 -18.59 -16.09 -6.64
C ASN A 16 -18.35 -16.97 -5.39
N GLY A 17 -18.30 -16.35 -4.20
CA GLY A 17 -18.07 -17.07 -2.94
C GLY A 17 -16.60 -17.43 -2.66
N LYS A 18 -15.64 -16.82 -3.36
CA LYS A 18 -14.23 -16.99 -3.14
C LYS A 18 -13.68 -15.86 -2.25
N PRO A 19 -12.68 -16.13 -1.39
CA PRO A 19 -12.00 -15.05 -0.66
C PRO A 19 -11.45 -13.99 -1.61
N ILE A 20 -11.69 -12.73 -1.31
CA ILE A 20 -11.07 -11.62 -2.04
C ILE A 20 -9.57 -11.67 -1.82
N GLN A 21 -8.81 -11.58 -2.89
CA GLN A 21 -7.35 -11.64 -2.93
C GLN A 21 -6.82 -10.41 -3.68
N ALA A 22 -6.85 -9.27 -3.00
CA ALA A 22 -6.30 -8.02 -3.49
C ALA A 22 -5.70 -7.27 -2.29
N HIS A 23 -4.42 -7.51 -2.01
CA HIS A 23 -3.69 -6.98 -0.86
C HIS A 23 -2.73 -5.86 -1.26
N GLY A 24 -2.22 -5.07 -0.30
CA GLY A 24 -1.35 -3.93 -0.60
C GLY A 24 -1.97 -2.94 -1.60
N PHE A 25 -3.20 -2.70 -1.53
CA PHE A 25 -4.15 -2.39 -2.61
C PHE A 25 -4.43 -0.89 -2.81
N SER A 26 -5.06 -0.60 -3.97
CA SER A 26 -5.76 0.65 -4.22
C SER A 26 -7.26 0.41 -4.39
N VAL A 27 -8.08 1.31 -3.84
CA VAL A 27 -9.53 1.36 -4.07
C VAL A 27 -9.90 2.76 -4.53
N PHE A 28 -10.69 2.85 -5.60
CA PHE A 28 -11.11 4.13 -6.15
C PHE A 28 -12.49 4.01 -6.81
N TYR A 29 -13.12 5.15 -7.05
CA TYR A 29 -14.37 5.26 -7.78
C TYR A 29 -14.11 5.79 -9.18
N ASP A 30 -14.61 5.11 -10.19
CA ASP A 30 -14.62 5.57 -11.58
C ASP A 30 -15.99 6.21 -11.87
N GLU A 31 -16.01 7.52 -12.00
CA GLU A 31 -17.22 8.30 -12.27
C GLU A 31 -17.85 7.94 -13.63
N LYS A 32 -17.04 7.63 -14.65
CA LYS A 32 -17.51 7.29 -15.98
C LYS A 32 -18.21 5.92 -16.00
N ALA A 33 -17.64 4.96 -15.27
CA ALA A 33 -18.22 3.63 -15.14
C ALA A 33 -19.32 3.54 -14.09
N GLY A 34 -19.37 4.47 -13.13
CA GLY A 34 -20.24 4.42 -11.96
C GLY A 34 -19.93 3.22 -11.05
N LEU A 35 -18.67 2.86 -10.94
CA LEU A 35 -18.19 1.66 -10.25
C LEU A 35 -17.02 2.00 -9.30
N TYR A 36 -16.99 1.29 -8.19
CA TYR A 36 -15.77 1.17 -7.40
C TYR A 36 -14.91 0.06 -7.95
N TYR A 37 -13.61 0.30 -8.01
CA TYR A 37 -12.61 -0.70 -8.36
C TYR A 37 -11.68 -0.92 -7.18
N TRP A 38 -11.25 -2.16 -7.01
CA TRP A 38 -10.29 -2.59 -6.01
C TRP A 38 -9.25 -3.47 -6.69
N LEU A 39 -8.01 -3.04 -6.75
CA LEU A 39 -6.90 -3.80 -7.30
C LEU A 39 -5.82 -4.02 -6.25
N GLY A 40 -5.18 -5.16 -6.29
CA GLY A 40 -4.13 -5.49 -5.32
C GLY A 40 -3.39 -6.77 -5.66
N GLU A 41 -2.42 -7.08 -4.82
CA GLU A 41 -1.64 -8.31 -4.91
C GLU A 41 -2.54 -9.53 -4.75
N ASN A 42 -2.47 -10.46 -5.68
CA ASN A 42 -3.15 -11.74 -5.53
C ASN A 42 -2.25 -12.72 -4.75
N LYS A 43 -2.71 -13.15 -3.60
CA LYS A 43 -2.01 -14.09 -2.70
C LYS A 43 -2.62 -15.51 -2.72
N GLU A 44 -3.55 -15.82 -3.62
CA GLU A 44 -4.32 -17.08 -3.60
C GLU A 44 -3.46 -18.35 -3.62
N LYS A 45 -2.23 -18.29 -4.13
CA LYS A 45 -1.30 -19.42 -4.20
C LYS A 45 -0.18 -19.38 -3.15
N THR A 46 -0.15 -18.34 -2.31
CA THR A 46 0.85 -18.19 -1.25
C THR A 46 0.53 -19.14 -0.10
N THR A 47 1.45 -20.01 0.26
CA THR A 47 1.26 -20.98 1.35
C THR A 47 2.30 -20.87 2.46
N GLY A 48 3.36 -20.06 2.25
CA GLY A 48 4.53 -20.02 3.14
C GLY A 48 5.42 -21.27 3.07
N LYS A 49 5.12 -22.20 2.15
CA LYS A 49 5.89 -23.44 1.95
C LYS A 49 6.32 -23.66 0.50
N ASN A 50 5.66 -23.04 -0.44
CA ASN A 50 5.90 -23.18 -1.88
C ASN A 50 6.73 -22.03 -2.49
N HIS A 51 7.25 -21.12 -1.67
CA HIS A 51 8.03 -19.96 -2.06
C HIS A 51 7.29 -18.95 -2.98
N ILE A 52 6.01 -19.18 -3.27
CA ILE A 52 5.20 -18.24 -4.03
C ILE A 52 4.81 -17.06 -3.12
N TRP A 53 5.17 -15.86 -3.53
CA TRP A 53 4.83 -14.63 -2.84
C TRP A 53 3.55 -13.99 -3.37
N HIS A 54 3.39 -13.97 -4.68
CA HIS A 54 2.22 -13.41 -5.34
C HIS A 54 1.78 -14.25 -6.54
N TRP A 55 0.57 -14.01 -7.01
CA TRP A 55 0.07 -14.57 -8.25
C TRP A 55 -0.49 -13.48 -9.17
N GLY A 56 0.30 -12.38 -9.35
CA GLY A 56 -0.05 -11.23 -10.16
C GLY A 56 -0.92 -10.20 -9.43
N VAL A 57 -1.47 -9.26 -10.18
CA VAL A 57 -2.38 -8.21 -9.70
C VAL A 57 -3.79 -8.54 -10.13
N ARG A 58 -4.73 -8.60 -9.17
CA ARG A 58 -6.14 -8.90 -9.41
C ARG A 58 -6.98 -7.65 -9.26
N LEU A 59 -8.03 -7.55 -10.07
CA LEU A 59 -9.00 -6.47 -10.08
C LEU A 59 -10.38 -6.98 -9.68
N TYR A 60 -11.07 -6.21 -8.84
CA TYR A 60 -12.48 -6.39 -8.49
C TYR A 60 -13.25 -5.12 -8.79
N ALA A 61 -14.58 -5.26 -9.04
CA ALA A 61 -15.47 -4.13 -9.24
C ALA A 61 -16.73 -4.28 -8.38
N SER A 62 -17.25 -3.16 -7.86
CA SER A 62 -18.44 -3.11 -7.01
C SER A 62 -19.29 -1.87 -7.32
N ARG A 63 -20.60 -1.94 -7.05
CA ARG A 63 -21.51 -0.80 -7.07
C ARG A 63 -21.82 -0.24 -5.69
N ASP A 64 -21.54 -1.03 -4.63
CA ASP A 64 -22.02 -0.78 -3.27
C ASP A 64 -20.93 -0.89 -2.20
N LEU A 65 -19.66 -1.11 -2.59
CA LEU A 65 -18.52 -1.33 -1.71
C LEU A 65 -18.58 -2.62 -0.87
N TYR A 66 -19.67 -3.36 -0.92
CA TYR A 66 -19.86 -4.59 -0.13
C TYR A 66 -19.70 -5.84 -0.97
N ASN A 67 -20.22 -5.80 -2.21
CA ASN A 67 -20.29 -6.96 -3.10
C ASN A 67 -19.35 -6.75 -4.29
N TRP A 68 -18.25 -7.48 -4.30
CA TRP A 68 -17.17 -7.33 -5.25
C TRP A 68 -17.18 -8.45 -6.29
N LYS A 69 -17.25 -8.07 -7.56
CA LYS A 69 -17.16 -9.00 -8.68
C LYS A 69 -15.71 -9.12 -9.12
N ASP A 70 -15.18 -10.33 -9.13
CA ASP A 70 -13.87 -10.64 -9.70
C ASP A 70 -13.80 -10.31 -11.19
N ARG A 71 -12.81 -9.51 -11.59
CA ARG A 71 -12.52 -9.10 -12.97
C ARG A 71 -11.29 -9.82 -13.54
N GLY A 72 -10.66 -10.70 -12.76
CA GLY A 72 -9.47 -11.45 -13.13
C GLY A 72 -8.15 -10.73 -12.86
N LEU A 73 -7.09 -11.34 -13.37
CA LEU A 73 -5.75 -10.77 -13.29
C LEU A 73 -5.55 -9.73 -14.38
N ILE A 74 -5.24 -8.49 -13.99
CA ILE A 74 -4.87 -7.42 -14.92
C ILE A 74 -3.38 -7.41 -15.23
N ILE A 75 -2.55 -7.93 -14.32
CA ILE A 75 -1.14 -8.20 -14.52
C ILE A 75 -0.91 -9.64 -14.08
N PRO A 76 -0.77 -10.60 -15.02
CA PRO A 76 -0.50 -11.99 -14.68
C PRO A 76 0.95 -12.19 -14.21
N PRO A 77 1.22 -13.23 -13.40
CA PRO A 77 2.59 -13.60 -13.06
C PRO A 77 3.31 -14.23 -14.26
N THR A 78 4.63 -14.27 -14.21
CA THR A 78 5.50 -14.87 -15.21
C THR A 78 6.33 -16.02 -14.61
N PRO A 79 5.72 -17.17 -14.29
CA PRO A 79 6.37 -18.24 -13.53
C PRO A 79 7.54 -18.92 -14.26
N ASP A 80 7.62 -18.77 -15.57
CA ASP A 80 8.66 -19.38 -16.40
C ASP A 80 9.82 -18.43 -16.73
N ASP A 81 9.81 -17.21 -16.16
CA ASP A 81 10.81 -16.15 -16.44
C ASP A 81 11.37 -15.56 -15.14
N LEU A 82 12.51 -16.07 -14.67
CA LEU A 82 13.24 -15.56 -13.50
C LEU A 82 13.86 -14.17 -13.72
N ASP A 83 13.97 -13.71 -14.97
CA ASP A 83 14.45 -12.37 -15.30
C ASP A 83 13.30 -11.35 -15.35
N SER A 84 12.09 -11.77 -14.98
CA SER A 84 10.92 -10.91 -14.88
C SER A 84 10.63 -10.52 -13.43
N PRO A 85 10.43 -9.24 -13.13
CA PRO A 85 9.96 -8.79 -11.80
C PRO A 85 8.64 -9.42 -11.35
N LEU A 86 7.86 -9.96 -12.28
CA LEU A 86 6.58 -10.65 -12.03
C LEU A 86 6.75 -12.15 -11.80
N HIS A 87 7.99 -12.67 -11.66
CA HIS A 87 8.18 -14.04 -11.26
C HIS A 87 7.60 -14.26 -9.85
N PRO A 88 6.78 -15.30 -9.62
CA PRO A 88 6.00 -15.47 -8.39
C PRO A 88 6.81 -15.55 -7.10
N THR A 89 8.11 -15.85 -7.17
CA THR A 89 8.99 -15.93 -5.99
C THR A 89 9.56 -14.58 -5.58
N TYR A 90 9.50 -13.54 -6.40
CA TYR A 90 9.88 -12.20 -5.97
C TYR A 90 8.76 -11.57 -5.15
N CYS A 91 9.11 -10.69 -4.20
CA CYS A 91 8.09 -9.92 -3.51
C CYS A 91 7.60 -8.79 -4.42
N MET A 92 6.51 -9.04 -5.13
CA MET A 92 5.77 -7.96 -5.77
C MET A 92 4.69 -7.52 -4.81
N ASP A 93 4.79 -6.28 -4.33
CA ASP A 93 3.91 -5.70 -3.34
C ASP A 93 3.33 -4.35 -3.85
N ARG A 94 2.22 -3.93 -3.24
CA ARG A 94 1.62 -2.60 -3.36
C ARG A 94 1.46 -2.10 -4.80
N PRO A 95 0.64 -2.76 -5.63
CA PRO A 95 0.31 -2.23 -6.94
C PRO A 95 -0.52 -0.95 -6.79
N HIS A 96 0.05 0.18 -7.19
CA HIS A 96 -0.63 1.47 -7.25
C HIS A 96 -0.51 2.05 -8.66
N PHE A 97 -1.52 2.80 -9.10
CA PHE A 97 -1.51 3.42 -10.41
C PHE A 97 -2.00 4.86 -10.39
N LEU A 98 -1.63 5.59 -11.44
CA LEU A 98 -2.24 6.86 -11.80
C LEU A 98 -2.71 6.79 -13.26
N TYR A 99 -3.80 7.46 -13.56
CA TYR A 99 -4.16 7.75 -14.94
C TYR A 99 -3.49 9.07 -15.36
N CYS A 100 -2.64 9.00 -16.37
CA CYS A 100 -1.96 10.17 -16.91
C CYS A 100 -2.80 10.75 -18.06
N GLU A 101 -3.49 11.87 -17.81
CA GLU A 101 -4.32 12.52 -18.83
C GLU A 101 -3.49 12.99 -20.03
N LYS A 102 -2.23 13.39 -19.80
CA LYS A 102 -1.33 13.86 -20.85
C LYS A 102 -0.99 12.80 -21.90
N THR A 103 -0.81 11.55 -21.45
CA THR A 103 -0.47 10.42 -22.33
C THR A 103 -1.66 9.52 -22.65
N GLY A 104 -2.77 9.65 -21.90
CA GLY A 104 -3.94 8.78 -21.99
C GLY A 104 -3.68 7.37 -21.44
N LYS A 105 -2.64 7.18 -20.60
CA LYS A 105 -2.21 5.88 -20.09
C LYS A 105 -2.52 5.69 -18.62
N TYR A 106 -2.83 4.45 -18.24
CA TYR A 106 -2.76 3.97 -16.86
C TYR A 106 -1.30 3.57 -16.57
N VAL A 107 -0.65 4.25 -15.65
CA VAL A 107 0.74 4.01 -15.25
C VAL A 107 0.74 3.29 -13.91
N MET A 108 1.15 2.02 -13.91
CA MET A 108 1.18 1.15 -12.74
C MET A 108 2.59 1.05 -12.19
N TRP A 109 2.73 1.31 -10.91
CA TRP A 109 3.95 1.09 -10.16
C TRP A 109 3.79 -0.13 -9.27
N LEU A 110 4.82 -0.96 -9.20
CA LEU A 110 4.89 -2.17 -8.38
C LEU A 110 6.17 -2.09 -7.55
N LYS A 111 6.07 -2.26 -6.23
CA LYS A 111 7.25 -2.49 -5.40
C LYS A 111 7.74 -3.91 -5.64
N ILE A 112 9.02 -4.06 -5.92
CA ILE A 112 9.65 -5.38 -6.09
C ILE A 112 10.80 -5.51 -5.08
N MET A 113 10.86 -6.65 -4.40
CA MET A 113 12.05 -7.06 -3.66
C MET A 113 12.55 -8.37 -4.25
N ALA A 114 13.76 -8.33 -4.80
CA ALA A 114 14.44 -9.46 -5.40
C ALA A 114 15.69 -9.78 -4.59
N GLY A 115 15.77 -10.99 -4.03
CA GLY A 115 16.82 -11.36 -3.08
C GLY A 115 16.61 -10.68 -1.72
N GLU A 116 17.65 -10.68 -0.88
CA GLU A 116 17.53 -10.20 0.52
C GLU A 116 17.69 -8.67 0.67
N ILE A 117 18.17 -7.97 -0.35
CA ILE A 117 18.71 -6.61 -0.16
C ILE A 117 18.23 -5.58 -1.18
N SER A 118 17.77 -5.98 -2.37
CA SER A 118 17.43 -5.02 -3.42
C SER A 118 15.93 -4.77 -3.49
N GLN A 119 15.53 -3.53 -3.20
CA GLN A 119 14.15 -3.07 -3.37
C GLN A 119 14.11 -1.97 -4.44
N PHE A 120 13.17 -2.08 -5.36
CA PHE A 120 13.02 -1.16 -6.48
C PHE A 120 11.57 -1.13 -6.97
N PHE A 121 11.26 -0.24 -7.89
CA PHE A 121 9.98 -0.26 -8.59
C PHE A 121 10.08 -0.91 -9.96
N SER A 122 9.04 -1.64 -10.34
CA SER A 122 8.74 -1.91 -11.75
C SER A 122 7.61 -1.01 -12.18
N ILE A 123 7.76 -0.37 -13.35
CA ILE A 123 6.79 0.58 -13.87
C ILE A 123 6.25 0.05 -15.19
N MET A 124 4.94 -0.01 -15.30
CA MET A 124 4.22 -0.53 -16.45
C MET A 124 3.14 0.45 -16.89
N GLU A 125 2.76 0.40 -18.17
CA GLU A 125 1.67 1.21 -18.70
C GLU A 125 0.68 0.40 -19.52
N ALA A 126 -0.56 0.89 -19.61
CA ALA A 126 -1.62 0.33 -20.44
C ALA A 126 -2.58 1.42 -20.93
N ASP A 127 -3.29 1.15 -22.03
CA ASP A 127 -4.35 2.03 -22.56
C ASP A 127 -5.65 1.91 -21.75
N ARG A 128 -5.82 0.86 -20.99
CA ARG A 128 -7.02 0.56 -20.18
C ARG A 128 -6.60 0.04 -18.80
N LEU A 129 -7.45 0.27 -17.81
CA LEU A 129 -7.23 -0.23 -16.45
C LEU A 129 -7.02 -1.75 -16.38
N GLU A 130 -7.77 -2.49 -17.20
CA GLU A 130 -7.66 -3.95 -17.26
C GLU A 130 -6.44 -4.44 -18.04
N GLY A 131 -5.64 -3.55 -18.61
CA GLY A 131 -4.48 -3.88 -19.41
C GLY A 131 -4.77 -4.15 -20.90
N PRO A 132 -3.87 -4.84 -21.59
CA PRO A 132 -2.61 -5.43 -21.09
C PRO A 132 -1.58 -4.36 -20.72
N TYR A 133 -0.84 -4.63 -19.66
CA TYR A 133 0.26 -3.77 -19.21
C TYR A 133 1.59 -4.20 -19.83
N THR A 134 2.40 -3.21 -20.22
CA THR A 134 3.76 -3.40 -20.74
C THR A 134 4.77 -2.64 -19.89
N TYR A 135 5.98 -3.17 -19.74
CA TYR A 135 7.03 -2.49 -18.98
C TYR A 135 7.50 -1.21 -19.67
N VAL A 136 7.53 -0.13 -18.87
CA VAL A 136 8.36 1.05 -19.14
C VAL A 136 9.73 0.86 -18.50
N HIS A 137 9.74 0.44 -17.22
CA HIS A 137 10.95 0.08 -16.50
C HIS A 137 10.76 -1.27 -15.78
N LYS A 138 11.62 -2.25 -16.07
CA LYS A 138 11.67 -3.51 -15.31
C LYS A 138 12.25 -3.31 -13.91
N VAL A 139 13.35 -2.55 -13.83
CA VAL A 139 14.01 -2.16 -12.58
C VAL A 139 14.17 -0.65 -12.61
N TYR A 140 13.67 0.02 -11.58
CA TYR A 140 13.75 1.47 -11.41
C TYR A 140 14.05 1.84 -9.96
N LYS A 141 15.14 2.55 -9.75
CA LYS A 141 15.55 3.07 -8.44
C LYS A 141 15.46 4.61 -8.44
N PRO A 142 14.35 5.20 -8.00
CA PRO A 142 14.19 6.64 -7.99
C PRO A 142 15.31 7.29 -7.19
N LEU A 143 15.91 8.37 -7.72
CA LEU A 143 16.99 9.11 -7.08
C LEU A 143 18.22 8.25 -6.72
N LYS A 144 18.41 7.11 -7.38
CA LYS A 144 19.41 6.08 -7.01
C LYS A 144 19.25 5.59 -5.55
N MET A 145 18.02 5.40 -5.09
CA MET A 145 17.69 4.89 -3.77
C MET A 145 17.00 3.54 -3.89
N ASP A 146 17.21 2.66 -2.91
CA ASP A 146 16.30 1.54 -2.70
C ASP A 146 14.93 2.09 -2.30
N SER A 147 13.85 1.45 -2.76
CA SER A 147 12.49 1.94 -2.59
C SER A 147 11.56 0.83 -2.12
N GLY A 148 11.05 1.03 -0.90
CA GLY A 148 10.12 0.15 -0.23
C GLY A 148 8.66 0.50 -0.51
N ASP A 149 7.84 0.44 0.52
CA ASP A 149 6.41 0.76 0.44
C ASP A 149 6.17 2.19 -0.05
N PHE A 150 5.14 2.37 -0.87
CA PHE A 150 4.90 3.65 -1.51
C PHE A 150 3.41 3.97 -1.71
N ALA A 151 3.13 5.23 -2.01
CA ALA A 151 1.86 5.72 -2.52
C ALA A 151 2.10 6.70 -3.67
N LEU A 152 1.16 6.75 -4.60
CA LEU A 152 1.13 7.71 -5.70
C LEU A 152 -0.03 8.69 -5.51
N HIS A 153 0.18 9.93 -5.91
CA HIS A 153 -0.86 10.94 -5.93
C HIS A 153 -0.69 11.90 -7.11
N ALA A 154 -1.78 12.17 -7.83
CA ALA A 154 -1.85 13.23 -8.83
C ALA A 154 -2.64 14.40 -8.25
N ASP A 155 -2.02 15.55 -8.16
CA ASP A 155 -2.62 16.81 -7.71
C ASP A 155 -3.32 17.48 -8.89
N ASN A 156 -4.64 17.43 -8.89
CA ASN A 156 -5.47 18.00 -9.97
C ASN A 156 -5.43 19.53 -10.01
N GLU A 157 -5.05 20.21 -8.92
CA GLU A 157 -4.96 21.67 -8.88
C GLU A 157 -3.71 22.16 -9.58
N THR A 158 -2.58 21.49 -9.37
CA THR A 158 -1.28 21.88 -9.93
C THR A 158 -0.92 21.14 -11.21
N GLY A 159 -1.59 20.01 -11.50
CA GLY A 159 -1.26 19.12 -12.60
C GLY A 159 0.03 18.33 -12.39
N LYS A 160 0.65 18.43 -11.20
CA LYS A 160 1.83 17.66 -10.81
C LYS A 160 1.41 16.33 -10.16
N ALA A 161 2.33 15.37 -10.17
CA ALA A 161 2.12 14.12 -9.44
C ALA A 161 3.33 13.80 -8.55
N TYR A 162 3.08 13.00 -7.53
CA TYR A 162 4.05 12.72 -6.47
C TYR A 162 4.07 11.23 -6.14
N VAL A 163 5.25 10.76 -5.76
CA VAL A 163 5.44 9.47 -5.10
C VAL A 163 5.96 9.69 -3.69
N PHE A 164 5.29 9.07 -2.72
CA PHE A 164 5.79 8.93 -1.37
C PHE A 164 6.33 7.52 -1.23
N PHE A 165 7.59 7.35 -0.88
CA PHE A 165 8.14 6.01 -0.72
C PHE A 165 9.09 5.89 0.47
N GLU A 166 9.06 4.72 1.08
CA GLU A 166 10.03 4.33 2.07
C GLU A 166 11.40 4.15 1.41
N ARG A 167 12.43 4.83 1.91
CA ARG A 167 13.80 4.38 1.75
C ARG A 167 14.03 3.33 2.83
N PRO A 168 14.15 2.03 2.49
CA PRO A 168 13.89 0.93 3.40
C PRO A 168 14.57 1.06 4.76
N HIS A 169 13.76 1.02 5.80
CA HIS A 169 14.14 1.08 7.22
C HIS A 169 14.93 2.33 7.63
N PHE A 170 14.73 3.43 6.89
CA PHE A 170 15.51 4.64 7.14
C PHE A 170 14.66 5.93 7.07
N GLN A 171 14.16 6.31 5.91
CA GLN A 171 13.51 7.59 5.65
C GLN A 171 12.22 7.40 4.88
N LEU A 172 11.36 8.41 4.90
CA LEU A 172 10.26 8.56 3.94
C LEU A 172 10.60 9.68 2.97
N ILE A 173 10.53 9.40 1.68
CA ILE A 173 10.82 10.34 0.60
C ILE A 173 9.52 10.77 -0.06
N CYS A 174 9.37 12.06 -0.32
CA CYS A 174 8.38 12.58 -1.26
C CYS A 174 9.13 13.08 -2.49
N ALA A 175 8.82 12.59 -3.68
CA ALA A 175 9.44 13.03 -4.93
C ALA A 175 8.39 13.40 -5.97
N THR A 176 8.68 14.48 -6.74
CA THR A 176 7.84 14.92 -7.87
C THR A 176 8.05 13.99 -9.05
N LEU A 177 6.95 13.47 -9.62
CA LEU A 177 6.97 12.62 -10.81
C LEU A 177 7.25 13.42 -12.09
N THR A 178 7.73 12.73 -13.11
CA THR A 178 7.75 13.24 -14.49
C THR A 178 6.32 13.41 -15.02
N ASP A 179 6.16 14.19 -16.07
CA ASP A 179 4.85 14.53 -16.65
C ASP A 179 4.05 13.30 -17.18
N ASP A 180 4.74 12.22 -17.49
CA ASP A 180 4.16 10.95 -17.94
C ASP A 180 3.98 9.93 -16.80
N TYR A 181 4.35 10.31 -15.57
CA TYR A 181 4.30 9.51 -14.35
C TYR A 181 5.19 8.25 -14.35
N THR A 182 6.12 8.14 -15.28
CA THR A 182 7.00 6.97 -15.41
C THR A 182 8.35 7.10 -14.70
N GLY A 183 8.60 8.23 -14.03
CA GLY A 183 9.84 8.50 -13.31
C GLY A 183 9.71 9.67 -12.36
N VAL A 184 10.84 10.10 -11.77
CA VAL A 184 10.93 11.28 -10.90
C VAL A 184 11.76 12.40 -11.55
N THR A 185 11.41 13.65 -11.28
CA THR A 185 12.11 14.84 -11.84
C THR A 185 13.45 15.12 -11.19
N GLY A 186 13.71 14.58 -10.00
CA GLY A 186 14.84 14.93 -9.15
C GLY A 186 14.49 15.94 -8.05
N GLU A 187 13.32 16.58 -8.09
CA GLU A 187 12.78 17.36 -6.98
C GLU A 187 12.23 16.42 -5.91
N PHE A 188 12.77 16.48 -4.69
CA PHE A 188 12.35 15.62 -3.59
C PHE A 188 12.59 16.24 -2.21
N SER A 189 11.95 15.67 -1.21
CA SER A 189 12.15 15.99 0.21
C SER A 189 12.26 14.71 1.04
N VAL A 190 12.91 14.84 2.19
CA VAL A 190 13.17 13.75 3.14
C VAL A 190 12.37 14.01 4.40
N HIS A 191 11.66 12.99 4.88
CA HIS A 191 10.83 13.04 6.08
C HIS A 191 11.16 11.87 7.02
N TYR A 192 10.87 12.05 8.31
CA TYR A 192 11.10 11.04 9.35
C TYR A 192 12.56 10.55 9.44
N ASP A 193 13.51 11.45 9.13
CA ASP A 193 14.93 11.19 9.24
C ASP A 193 15.38 10.97 10.69
N GLY A 194 16.46 10.20 10.87
CA GLY A 194 17.04 9.92 12.18
C GLY A 194 16.26 8.93 13.05
N LEU A 195 15.24 8.28 12.51
CA LEU A 195 14.54 7.18 13.18
C LEU A 195 15.24 5.85 12.91
N THR A 196 15.04 4.90 13.81
CA THR A 196 15.47 3.49 13.64
C THR A 196 14.27 2.56 13.72
N PRO A 197 14.32 1.38 13.06
CA PRO A 197 13.23 0.39 13.19
C PRO A 197 12.96 0.02 14.65
N PRO A 198 11.70 -0.18 15.04
CA PRO A 198 10.50 -0.17 14.21
C PRO A 198 9.83 1.20 14.07
N MET A 199 10.51 2.30 14.47
CA MET A 199 9.93 3.65 14.45
C MET A 199 10.03 4.34 13.10
N THR A 200 10.86 3.85 12.17
CA THR A 200 10.87 4.27 10.76
C THR A 200 9.50 4.07 10.13
N ARG A 201 9.20 4.78 9.04
CA ARG A 201 7.85 4.83 8.49
C ARG A 201 7.77 4.16 7.13
N GLU A 202 6.81 3.23 7.00
CA GLU A 202 6.45 2.53 5.77
C GLU A 202 4.94 2.66 5.49
N ALA A 203 4.45 2.01 4.45
CA ALA A 203 3.04 2.00 4.04
C ALA A 203 2.43 3.40 3.96
N PRO A 204 3.06 4.38 3.28
CA PRO A 204 2.46 5.69 3.12
C PRO A 204 1.12 5.59 2.41
N THR A 205 0.14 6.36 2.89
CA THR A 205 -1.21 6.40 2.32
C THR A 205 -1.70 7.83 2.32
N PHE A 206 -1.75 8.42 1.14
CA PHE A 206 -2.11 9.83 0.95
C PHE A 206 -3.63 10.02 0.78
N PHE A 207 -4.15 11.11 1.32
CA PHE A 207 -5.51 11.60 1.04
C PHE A 207 -5.64 13.09 1.37
N GLU A 208 -6.69 13.72 0.83
CA GLU A 208 -6.99 15.13 1.04
C GLU A 208 -8.39 15.32 1.61
N ARG A 209 -8.55 16.35 2.44
CA ARG A 209 -9.85 16.85 2.89
C ARG A 209 -9.81 18.34 3.18
N GLY A 210 -10.73 19.09 2.58
CA GLY A 210 -10.88 20.54 2.83
C GLY A 210 -9.62 21.34 2.49
N GLY A 211 -8.90 20.96 1.42
CA GLY A 211 -7.65 21.61 0.99
C GLY A 211 -6.43 21.24 1.83
N LYS A 212 -6.57 20.38 2.85
CA LYS A 212 -5.47 19.87 3.67
C LYS A 212 -5.03 18.49 3.20
N LYS A 213 -3.74 18.27 3.20
CA LYS A 213 -3.08 17.03 2.79
C LYS A 213 -2.72 16.19 4.00
N TYR A 214 -2.99 14.90 3.92
CA TYR A 214 -2.74 13.94 5.00
C TYR A 214 -1.97 12.74 4.47
N LEU A 215 -1.12 12.19 5.33
CA LEU A 215 -0.41 10.95 5.06
C LEU A 215 -0.48 10.04 6.29
N PHE A 216 -1.11 8.87 6.14
CA PHE A 216 -0.95 7.77 7.08
C PHE A 216 0.35 7.02 6.80
N THR A 217 0.95 6.47 7.83
CA THR A 217 2.12 5.58 7.75
C THR A 217 2.07 4.55 8.85
N SER A 218 2.68 3.39 8.66
CA SER A 218 2.96 2.40 9.72
C SER A 218 4.43 2.42 10.14
N GLY A 219 4.75 1.78 11.25
CA GLY A 219 6.12 1.48 11.62
C GLY A 219 6.65 0.26 10.87
N THR A 220 7.95 0.05 10.87
CA THR A 220 8.61 -1.07 10.17
C THR A 220 8.74 -2.27 11.08
N SER A 221 7.79 -3.19 11.01
CA SER A 221 7.77 -4.41 11.82
C SER A 221 7.42 -5.67 11.00
N GLY A 222 7.64 -5.63 9.69
CA GLY A 222 7.26 -6.70 8.77
C GLY A 222 5.75 -6.94 8.84
N TYR A 223 5.34 -8.21 8.88
CA TYR A 223 3.91 -8.58 8.97
C TYR A 223 3.32 -8.54 10.40
N PHE A 224 4.07 -8.04 11.38
CA PHE A 224 3.53 -7.78 12.71
C PHE A 224 2.90 -6.38 12.76
N PRO A 225 1.67 -6.27 13.28
CA PRO A 225 0.98 -5.01 13.33
C PRO A 225 1.64 -4.05 14.33
N ASN A 226 1.58 -2.78 14.04
CA ASN A 226 2.17 -1.69 14.81
C ASN A 226 1.26 -0.45 14.79
N PRO A 227 1.52 0.58 15.61
CA PRO A 227 0.71 1.78 15.59
C PRO A 227 0.94 2.59 14.31
N SER A 228 -0.16 2.98 13.68
CA SER A 228 -0.13 3.97 12.61
C SER A 228 0.22 5.35 13.14
N LYS A 229 0.73 6.20 12.28
CA LYS A 229 0.81 7.65 12.48
C LYS A 229 0.13 8.37 11.33
N VAL A 230 -0.36 9.56 11.62
CA VAL A 230 -0.86 10.47 10.59
C VAL A 230 -0.15 11.80 10.72
N CYS A 231 0.24 12.37 9.60
CA CYS A 231 0.70 13.75 9.53
C CYS A 231 -0.19 14.57 8.59
N MET A 232 -0.09 15.88 8.73
CA MET A 232 -0.75 16.88 7.89
C MET A 232 0.30 17.83 7.34
N PHE A 233 0.11 18.31 6.11
CA PHE A 233 0.98 19.27 5.45
C PHE A 233 0.22 20.08 4.38
N ASP A 234 0.76 21.24 4.03
CA ASP A 234 0.20 22.11 2.98
C ASP A 234 0.99 21.94 1.69
N ASP A 235 2.31 21.76 1.78
CA ASP A 235 3.23 21.61 0.65
C ASP A 235 3.83 20.19 0.68
N TYR A 236 3.87 19.52 -0.47
CA TYR A 236 4.39 18.16 -0.63
C TYR A 236 5.86 18.03 -0.18
N HIS A 237 6.65 19.04 -0.45
CA HIS A 237 8.06 19.10 -0.05
C HIS A 237 8.30 19.91 1.22
N GLY A 238 7.22 20.40 1.84
CA GLY A 238 7.25 21.20 3.06
C GLY A 238 7.38 20.38 4.34
N LYS A 239 7.07 21.03 5.45
CA LYS A 239 7.12 20.41 6.78
C LYS A 239 5.86 19.58 7.03
N TYR A 240 6.04 18.33 7.46
CA TYR A 240 4.97 17.45 7.92
C TYR A 240 4.74 17.63 9.43
N ILE A 241 3.48 17.87 9.80
CA ILE A 241 3.03 18.06 11.18
C ILE A 241 2.49 16.71 11.67
N ASP A 242 3.19 16.07 12.61
CA ASP A 242 2.76 14.80 13.22
C ASP A 242 1.50 15.03 14.09
N LEU A 243 0.41 14.38 13.76
CA LEU A 243 -0.85 14.38 14.52
C LEU A 243 -1.00 13.13 15.41
N GLY A 244 0.00 12.25 15.42
CA GLY A 244 0.08 11.04 16.24
C GLY A 244 -0.72 9.86 15.71
N ASP A 245 -1.04 8.93 16.60
CA ASP A 245 -1.83 7.74 16.27
C ASP A 245 -3.30 8.11 16.03
N PRO A 246 -3.89 7.73 14.87
CA PRO A 246 -5.30 7.97 14.59
C PRO A 246 -6.25 6.96 15.25
N CYS A 247 -5.77 5.81 15.74
CA CYS A 247 -6.59 4.67 16.18
C CYS A 247 -7.04 4.82 17.64
N ILE A 248 -8.15 5.51 17.86
CA ILE A 248 -8.68 5.79 19.19
C ILE A 248 -9.29 4.51 19.82
N GLY A 249 -8.78 4.16 21.00
CA GLY A 249 -9.24 2.98 21.75
C GLY A 249 -8.52 1.68 21.42
N ASP A 250 -7.57 1.69 20.47
CA ASP A 250 -6.69 0.54 20.23
C ASP A 250 -5.62 0.45 21.35
N LYS A 251 -5.94 -0.31 22.41
CA LYS A 251 -5.04 -0.52 23.55
C LYS A 251 -3.81 -1.37 23.20
N SER A 252 -3.86 -2.12 22.10
CA SER A 252 -2.76 -2.95 21.63
C SER A 252 -1.68 -2.13 20.92
N GLY A 253 -2.03 -0.97 20.35
CA GLY A 253 -1.14 -0.16 19.52
C GLY A 253 -0.75 -0.89 18.23
N THR A 254 -1.74 -1.46 17.56
CA THR A 254 -1.55 -2.32 16.39
C THR A 254 -2.41 -1.89 15.20
N THR A 255 -2.99 -0.68 15.26
CA THR A 255 -3.94 -0.23 14.23
C THR A 255 -5.09 -1.24 14.06
N PHE A 256 -5.62 -1.73 15.21
CA PHE A 256 -6.62 -2.81 15.25
C PHE A 256 -6.17 -4.11 14.57
N ASN A 257 -4.91 -4.50 14.74
CA ASN A 257 -4.26 -5.64 14.08
C ASN A 257 -4.28 -5.52 12.55
N SER A 258 -3.97 -4.35 12.01
CA SER A 258 -3.98 -4.11 10.57
C SER A 258 -2.95 -3.04 10.16
N GLN A 259 -2.75 -2.88 8.84
CA GLN A 259 -1.93 -1.85 8.23
C GLN A 259 -2.77 -1.10 7.19
N ILE A 260 -2.93 0.22 7.37
CA ILE A 260 -3.66 1.06 6.41
C ILE A 260 -2.87 1.09 5.11
N THR A 261 -3.55 0.84 4.00
CA THR A 261 -2.93 0.74 2.68
C THR A 261 -3.56 1.69 1.65
N CYS A 262 -4.80 2.12 1.89
CA CYS A 262 -5.53 3.03 1.02
C CYS A 262 -6.53 3.85 1.84
N VAL A 263 -6.82 5.08 1.43
CA VAL A 263 -7.98 5.84 1.90
C VAL A 263 -8.91 6.08 0.73
N LEU A 264 -10.14 5.60 0.85
CA LEU A 264 -11.19 5.84 -0.14
C LEU A 264 -12.07 7.01 0.30
N LYS A 265 -12.17 8.05 -0.52
CA LYS A 265 -13.23 9.07 -0.38
C LYS A 265 -14.49 8.55 -1.08
N VAL A 266 -15.60 8.49 -0.35
CA VAL A 266 -16.90 8.11 -0.92
C VAL A 266 -17.43 9.30 -1.76
N PRO A 267 -17.82 9.09 -3.02
CA PRO A 267 -18.34 10.16 -3.87
C PRO A 267 -19.54 10.87 -3.25
N ASN A 268 -19.60 12.18 -3.40
CA ASN A 268 -20.68 13.06 -2.95
C ASN A 268 -20.96 13.03 -1.43
N LYS A 269 -20.05 12.51 -0.61
CA LYS A 269 -20.10 12.53 0.85
C LYS A 269 -18.78 13.03 1.43
N ASP A 270 -18.80 13.68 2.59
CA ASP A 270 -17.58 13.96 3.38
C ASP A 270 -17.22 12.73 4.22
N LEU A 271 -17.20 11.57 3.59
CA LEU A 271 -16.90 10.29 4.18
C LEU A 271 -15.63 9.70 3.56
N TYR A 272 -14.70 9.35 4.43
CA TYR A 272 -13.44 8.70 4.09
C TYR A 272 -13.35 7.36 4.80
N ILE A 273 -12.88 6.35 4.10
CA ILE A 273 -12.72 4.99 4.62
C ILE A 273 -11.24 4.66 4.66
N ALA A 274 -10.70 4.41 5.85
CA ALA A 274 -9.38 3.82 6.00
C ALA A 274 -9.47 2.33 5.66
N CYS A 275 -8.88 1.95 4.55
CA CYS A 275 -8.89 0.60 4.02
C CYS A 275 -7.56 -0.07 4.37
N ALA A 276 -7.57 -1.11 5.19
CA ALA A 276 -6.38 -1.74 5.73
C ALA A 276 -6.35 -3.24 5.48
N ASP A 277 -5.13 -3.78 5.32
CA ASP A 277 -4.85 -5.22 5.35
C ASP A 277 -4.65 -5.70 6.78
N GLN A 278 -5.27 -6.82 7.11
CA GLN A 278 -4.98 -7.61 8.30
C GLN A 278 -4.14 -8.81 7.89
N TRP A 279 -2.82 -8.63 7.79
CA TRP A 279 -1.89 -9.62 7.24
C TRP A 279 -1.93 -10.94 8.01
N ASN A 280 -1.98 -10.86 9.33
CA ASN A 280 -2.05 -12.03 10.19
C ASN A 280 -3.29 -11.94 11.11
N PRO A 281 -4.41 -12.56 10.74
CA PRO A 281 -5.67 -12.44 11.47
C PRO A 281 -5.72 -13.24 12.78
N GLN A 282 -4.63 -13.87 13.22
CA GLN A 282 -4.59 -14.65 14.44
C GLN A 282 -4.73 -13.74 15.67
N TRP A 283 -5.66 -14.08 16.56
CA TRP A 283 -6.07 -13.27 17.72
C TRP A 283 -4.95 -12.96 18.73
N TRP A 284 -3.94 -13.80 18.81
CA TRP A 284 -2.82 -13.64 19.75
C TRP A 284 -1.72 -12.68 19.26
N ILE A 285 -1.69 -12.35 17.96
CA ILE A 285 -0.66 -11.49 17.37
C ILE A 285 -0.59 -10.11 18.04
N PRO A 286 -1.71 -9.38 18.25
CA PRO A 286 -1.66 -8.08 18.93
C PRO A 286 -1.08 -8.14 20.35
N MET A 287 -1.21 -9.27 21.03
CA MET A 287 -0.68 -9.45 22.38
C MET A 287 0.85 -9.45 22.41
N LEU A 288 1.49 -9.86 21.32
CA LEU A 288 2.94 -9.91 21.18
C LEU A 288 3.55 -8.63 20.58
N ALA A 289 2.74 -7.73 20.05
CA ALA A 289 3.23 -6.57 19.30
C ALA A 289 4.24 -5.74 20.08
N LYS A 290 4.01 -5.49 21.37
CA LYS A 290 4.94 -4.74 22.24
C LYS A 290 6.26 -5.46 22.48
N GLN A 291 6.23 -6.80 22.63
CA GLN A 291 7.44 -7.59 22.79
C GLN A 291 8.27 -7.62 21.51
N ILE A 292 7.60 -7.74 20.36
CA ILE A 292 8.21 -7.71 19.04
C ILE A 292 8.85 -6.34 18.80
N SER A 293 8.13 -5.25 19.04
CA SER A 293 8.66 -3.88 18.92
C SER A 293 9.93 -3.70 19.75
N LYS A 294 9.92 -4.07 21.05
CA LYS A 294 11.10 -4.02 21.90
C LYS A 294 12.24 -4.92 21.44
N GLY A 295 11.93 -6.07 20.84
CA GLY A 295 12.92 -6.95 20.22
C GLY A 295 13.61 -6.27 19.04
N MET A 296 12.84 -5.64 18.18
CA MET A 296 13.34 -4.91 17.01
C MET A 296 14.16 -3.69 17.41
N GLU A 297 13.69 -2.88 18.37
CA GLU A 297 14.47 -1.74 18.90
C GLU A 297 15.87 -2.19 19.36
N ARG A 298 15.95 -3.33 20.06
CA ARG A 298 17.25 -3.87 20.50
C ARG A 298 18.09 -4.41 19.34
N HIS A 299 17.45 -5.07 18.35
CA HIS A 299 18.15 -5.63 17.20
C HIS A 299 18.76 -4.51 16.33
N PHE A 300 18.01 -3.42 16.16
CA PHE A 300 18.44 -2.27 15.35
C PHE A 300 19.17 -1.19 16.16
N ALA A 301 19.47 -1.43 17.44
CA ALA A 301 20.26 -0.49 18.23
C ALA A 301 21.65 -0.28 17.59
N GLY A 302 21.94 0.96 17.19
CA GLY A 302 23.18 1.29 16.49
C GLY A 302 23.20 0.97 14.99
N TYR A 303 22.05 0.56 14.40
CA TYR A 303 21.92 0.39 12.96
C TYR A 303 22.29 1.67 12.21
N GLN A 304 23.15 1.51 11.20
CA GLN A 304 23.51 2.59 10.29
C GLN A 304 23.06 2.18 8.89
N PRO A 305 22.10 2.94 8.30
CA PRO A 305 21.63 2.63 6.95
C PRO A 305 22.72 2.91 5.92
N ASP A 306 22.76 2.09 4.87
CA ASP A 306 23.61 2.35 3.72
C ASP A 306 22.97 3.43 2.84
N THR A 307 23.53 4.62 2.87
CA THR A 307 23.08 5.79 2.11
C THR A 307 23.75 5.96 0.76
N SER A 308 24.63 5.03 0.37
CA SER A 308 25.31 5.07 -0.93
C SER A 308 24.31 5.04 -2.09
N PRO A 309 24.63 5.71 -3.23
CA PRO A 309 23.81 5.60 -4.42
C PRO A 309 23.67 4.14 -4.86
N LYS A 310 22.44 3.75 -5.23
CA LYS A 310 22.12 2.39 -5.69
C LYS A 310 21.99 2.38 -7.20
N GLU A 311 22.75 1.51 -7.84
CA GLU A 311 22.63 1.30 -9.28
C GLU A 311 21.50 0.30 -9.58
N GLU A 312 20.92 0.42 -10.77
CA GLU A 312 19.97 -0.55 -11.29
C GLU A 312 20.74 -1.76 -11.81
N HIS A 313 20.44 -2.91 -11.25
CA HIS A 313 21.07 -4.17 -11.65
C HIS A 313 20.03 -5.12 -12.23
N PRO A 314 20.41 -6.01 -13.16
CA PRO A 314 19.55 -7.12 -13.57
C PRO A 314 19.09 -7.93 -12.36
N LEU A 315 17.94 -8.57 -12.49
CA LEU A 315 17.42 -9.46 -11.46
C LEU A 315 18.40 -10.61 -11.20
N PRO A 316 18.41 -11.17 -9.97
CA PRO A 316 19.39 -12.20 -9.58
C PRO A 316 19.21 -13.53 -10.34
N GLY A 317 18.08 -13.74 -11.05
CA GLY A 317 17.78 -14.98 -11.76
C GLY A 317 17.66 -16.21 -10.85
N VAL A 318 17.39 -16.01 -9.56
CA VAL A 318 17.24 -17.07 -8.57
C VAL A 318 15.95 -16.90 -7.79
N GLU A 319 15.32 -18.03 -7.41
CA GLU A 319 14.11 -18.00 -6.61
C GLU A 319 14.35 -17.43 -5.21
N THR A 320 13.50 -16.53 -4.78
CA THR A 320 13.46 -16.05 -3.39
C THR A 320 12.61 -17.01 -2.54
N ARG A 321 13.09 -17.31 -1.34
CA ARG A 321 12.41 -18.23 -0.44
C ARG A 321 11.64 -17.46 0.63
N HIS A 322 10.33 -17.65 0.66
CA HIS A 322 9.42 -17.03 1.62
C HIS A 322 8.83 -18.08 2.56
N LYS A 323 8.54 -17.67 3.78
CA LYS A 323 7.93 -18.51 4.81
C LYS A 323 6.58 -18.00 5.28
N GLU A 324 6.21 -16.78 4.89
CA GLU A 324 4.98 -16.14 5.28
C GLU A 324 3.82 -16.63 4.42
N ASN A 325 2.72 -17.01 5.08
CA ASN A 325 1.45 -17.29 4.39
C ASN A 325 0.52 -16.09 4.51
N THR A 326 0.54 -15.23 3.50
CA THR A 326 -0.31 -14.04 3.43
C THR A 326 -1.64 -14.27 2.71
N SER A 327 -1.91 -15.48 2.18
CA SER A 327 -3.21 -15.81 1.57
C SER A 327 -4.37 -15.85 2.58
N ILE A 328 -4.05 -15.93 3.88
CA ILE A 328 -5.04 -15.89 4.96
C ILE A 328 -5.40 -14.49 5.42
N ALA A 329 -4.74 -13.48 4.88
CA ALA A 329 -4.97 -12.10 5.25
C ALA A 329 -6.44 -11.69 5.05
N ARG A 330 -6.88 -10.73 5.84
CA ARG A 330 -8.24 -10.18 5.84
C ARG A 330 -8.17 -8.68 5.69
N TYR A 331 -9.32 -8.04 5.80
CA TYR A 331 -9.43 -6.59 5.62
C TYR A 331 -10.09 -5.94 6.83
N VAL A 332 -9.58 -4.77 7.21
CA VAL A 332 -10.14 -3.91 8.24
C VAL A 332 -10.43 -2.55 7.58
N TRP A 333 -11.68 -2.35 7.15
CA TRP A 333 -12.13 -1.09 6.58
C TRP A 333 -12.99 -0.37 7.60
N LEU A 334 -12.56 0.83 8.00
CA LEU A 334 -13.19 1.62 9.06
C LEU A 334 -13.40 3.06 8.59
N PRO A 335 -14.49 3.71 8.99
CA PRO A 335 -14.72 5.12 8.66
C PRO A 335 -13.71 6.00 9.40
N ILE A 336 -13.25 7.04 8.72
CA ILE A 336 -12.47 8.11 9.35
C ILE A 336 -13.46 9.13 9.90
N GLU A 337 -13.36 9.37 11.20
CA GLU A 337 -14.04 10.45 11.92
C GLU A 337 -13.07 11.63 12.10
N TRP A 338 -13.57 12.80 12.48
CA TRP A 338 -12.75 13.99 12.58
C TRP A 338 -12.82 14.64 13.95
N GLN A 339 -11.67 15.01 14.51
CA GLN A 339 -11.57 15.85 15.72
C GLN A 339 -10.83 17.14 15.32
N GLY A 340 -11.56 18.15 14.88
CA GLY A 340 -10.98 19.30 14.18
C GLY A 340 -10.33 18.82 12.89
N ASP A 341 -9.04 19.09 12.74
CA ASP A 341 -8.26 18.67 11.56
C ASP A 341 -7.63 17.28 11.72
N LYS A 342 -7.75 16.66 12.89
CA LYS A 342 -7.18 15.34 13.13
C LYS A 342 -8.14 14.24 12.67
N PRO A 343 -7.74 13.38 11.71
CA PRO A 343 -8.47 12.17 11.39
C PRO A 343 -8.32 11.16 12.54
N VAL A 344 -9.43 10.54 12.93
CA VAL A 344 -9.45 9.50 13.96
C VAL A 344 -10.25 8.30 13.47
N ILE A 345 -9.82 7.12 13.89
CA ILE A 345 -10.41 5.85 13.52
C ILE A 345 -10.84 5.11 14.81
N ARG A 346 -12.07 4.61 14.83
CA ARG A 346 -12.57 3.79 15.92
C ARG A 346 -13.03 2.44 15.42
N TRP A 347 -12.81 1.41 16.22
CA TRP A 347 -13.29 0.08 15.90
C TRP A 347 -14.82 0.06 15.83
N LYS A 348 -15.33 -0.63 14.81
CA LYS A 348 -16.74 -0.98 14.63
C LYS A 348 -16.82 -2.46 14.26
N ASP A 349 -17.63 -3.24 14.95
CA ASP A 349 -17.81 -4.67 14.65
C ASP A 349 -18.51 -4.88 13.30
N GLU A 350 -19.46 -3.98 12.99
CA GLU A 350 -20.10 -3.83 11.70
C GLU A 350 -20.54 -2.38 11.48
N TRP A 351 -20.62 -1.94 10.24
CA TRP A 351 -21.10 -0.60 9.90
C TRP A 351 -21.49 -0.48 8.43
N LYS A 352 -22.26 0.56 8.11
CA LYS A 352 -22.73 0.88 6.77
C LYS A 352 -22.34 2.30 6.40
N TRP A 353 -21.84 2.48 5.19
CA TRP A 353 -21.41 3.80 4.73
C TRP A 353 -22.62 4.72 4.41
N GLU A 354 -23.80 4.16 4.13
CA GLU A 354 -25.02 4.91 3.85
C GLU A 354 -25.58 5.59 5.14
N GLU A 355 -25.24 5.06 6.31
CA GLU A 355 -25.69 5.56 7.61
C GLU A 355 -24.81 6.69 8.17
N LEU A 356 -23.72 7.06 7.45
CA LEU A 356 -22.76 8.12 7.78
C LEU A 356 -22.78 9.29 6.75
#